data_937f11b78d165494584b5efb9f900262
#
_entry.id   937f11b78d165494584b5efb9f900262
#
_cell.length_a   1.000
_cell.length_b   1.000
_cell.length_c   1.000
_cell.angle_alpha   90.00
_cell.angle_beta   90.00
_cell.angle_gamma   90.00
#
_symmetry.space_group_name_H-M   'P 1'
#
loop_
_entity.id
_entity.type
_entity.pdbx_description
1 polymer ?
#
loop_
_entity_poly.entity_id
_entity_poly.type
_entity_poly.pdbx_seq_one_letter_code
_entity_poly.pdbx_strand_id
1 'polypeptide(L)'
;MTLQLLCKKVLMSFPALGAFLFPVLLSGQYAFDGPISAITSGYGSFGNDSVIHEFFTVNPDSLYECDDTVRGIISYPYGANAALPVLLSFPGGSYVDFSDSNYFKSQEFYQSFVASNGYVAATAQYNSGPGSDEGCAYLWTTELMKNRSNLVDSTRMGMRGYSLGAGIANWLSLTMFNDRNWGSNGRFVWPDAGASFIGWHDDWPNDIYRQTDSGLAAMPDDVLYLMTMHDLDNTADPRTGIDIYNFMGVPDSNKEFYVIKGDTINNYIYWATHFTQSTYARDSTQFTTFITKHDALDYWFGTRMLHAVMETAWNNDPLARRICLGNGDSLQTTYANGQLRGPIVTDTPWMTMFESWNSGGGYMNPCEVTWNMRQYVTADACFTLNLPEVDDYDDFTIYPNPAAVDQKITIDADIEVERILVYNELGRLIMEPKIEAFTIDRPGLYVLDIQFETGTNHRGTFIVQ
;
A
#
# COMPACT_ATOMS: atom_id res chain seq x y z
N MET A 1 -44.05 -67.59 -8.27
CA MET A 1 -44.03 -66.93 -6.96
C MET A 1 -42.82 -66.01 -6.95
N THR A 2 -43.06 -64.76 -7.34
CA THR A 2 -42.01 -63.75 -7.59
C THR A 2 -42.21 -62.64 -6.57
N LEU A 3 -41.23 -62.49 -5.69
CA LEU A 3 -41.20 -61.42 -4.69
C LEU A 3 -40.49 -60.19 -5.30
N GLN A 4 -41.22 -59.14 -5.57
CA GLN A 4 -40.67 -57.84 -5.92
C GLN A 4 -40.27 -57.08 -4.66
N LEU A 5 -38.98 -56.84 -4.46
CA LEU A 5 -38.49 -55.93 -3.44
C LEU A 5 -38.54 -54.49 -3.96
N LEU A 6 -39.38 -53.68 -3.34
CA LEU A 6 -39.41 -52.22 -3.52
C LEU A 6 -38.25 -51.58 -2.75
N CYS A 7 -37.24 -51.06 -3.47
CA CYS A 7 -36.23 -50.16 -2.89
C CYS A 7 -36.81 -48.75 -2.85
N LYS A 8 -37.28 -48.29 -1.69
CA LYS A 8 -37.52 -46.87 -1.43
C LYS A 8 -36.19 -46.15 -1.27
N LYS A 9 -35.84 -45.31 -2.22
CA LYS A 9 -34.78 -44.28 -2.06
C LYS A 9 -35.26 -43.26 -1.04
N VAL A 10 -34.73 -43.30 0.16
CA VAL A 10 -34.82 -42.22 1.12
C VAL A 10 -33.80 -41.19 0.67
N LEU A 11 -34.25 -40.10 0.05
CA LEU A 11 -33.48 -38.88 -0.08
C LEU A 11 -33.35 -38.28 1.32
N MET A 12 -32.21 -38.49 1.95
CA MET A 12 -31.80 -37.60 3.06
C MET A 12 -31.39 -36.25 2.48
N SER A 13 -32.29 -35.30 2.59
CA SER A 13 -31.94 -33.89 2.47
C SER A 13 -31.05 -33.55 3.66
N PHE A 14 -29.76 -33.36 3.41
CA PHE A 14 -28.88 -32.71 4.38
C PHE A 14 -29.42 -31.30 4.61
N PRO A 15 -29.69 -30.90 5.86
CA PRO A 15 -29.95 -29.51 6.13
C PRO A 15 -28.68 -28.72 5.81
N ALA A 16 -28.85 -27.64 5.03
CA ALA A 16 -27.82 -26.63 4.82
C ALA A 16 -27.17 -26.31 6.17
N LEU A 17 -25.84 -26.42 6.25
CA LEU A 17 -25.10 -25.97 7.41
C LEU A 17 -25.54 -24.53 7.69
N GLY A 18 -26.22 -24.36 8.82
CA GLY A 18 -26.72 -23.07 9.25
C GLY A 18 -25.54 -22.12 9.44
N ALA A 19 -25.58 -20.99 8.75
CA ALA A 19 -24.72 -19.86 9.07
C ALA A 19 -24.95 -19.55 10.55
N PHE A 20 -23.89 -19.64 11.36
CA PHE A 20 -23.95 -19.19 12.74
C PHE A 20 -24.01 -17.66 12.72
N LEU A 21 -25.22 -17.15 12.80
CA LEU A 21 -25.50 -15.72 12.91
C LEU A 21 -25.26 -15.30 14.36
N PHE A 22 -24.14 -14.71 14.65
CA PHE A 22 -23.96 -13.97 15.89
C PHE A 22 -24.03 -12.47 15.58
N PRO A 23 -25.13 -11.80 15.94
CA PRO A 23 -25.16 -10.35 15.94
C PRO A 23 -24.23 -9.87 17.04
N VAL A 24 -23.12 -9.26 16.66
CA VAL A 24 -22.17 -8.66 17.59
C VAL A 24 -22.48 -7.19 17.73
N LEU A 25 -22.82 -6.74 18.92
CA LEU A 25 -22.94 -5.32 19.26
C LEU A 25 -21.51 -4.77 19.46
N LEU A 26 -21.02 -3.96 18.52
CA LEU A 26 -19.61 -3.60 18.37
C LEU A 26 -19.13 -2.43 19.25
N SER A 27 -19.99 -1.74 19.96
CA SER A 27 -19.56 -0.64 20.82
C SER A 27 -18.85 -1.17 22.08
N GLY A 28 -17.50 -1.12 22.08
CA GLY A 28 -16.67 -1.47 23.22
C GLY A 28 -15.90 -2.81 23.12
N GLN A 29 -15.87 -3.44 21.96
CA GLN A 29 -15.35 -4.80 21.81
C GLN A 29 -13.84 -4.88 21.60
N TYR A 30 -13.21 -3.81 21.07
CA TYR A 30 -11.77 -3.82 20.80
C TYR A 30 -11.00 -3.10 21.89
N ALA A 31 -9.99 -3.78 22.43
CA ALA A 31 -9.08 -3.18 23.41
C ALA A 31 -8.30 -2.05 22.75
N PHE A 32 -8.38 -0.86 23.32
CA PHE A 32 -7.68 0.33 22.89
C PHE A 32 -6.49 0.61 23.82
N ASP A 33 -5.37 1.03 23.27
CA ASP A 33 -4.16 1.32 24.00
C ASP A 33 -3.65 2.75 23.73
N GLY A 34 -2.87 3.27 24.67
CA GLY A 34 -2.25 4.60 24.56
C GLY A 34 -3.09 5.75 25.11
N PRO A 35 -2.44 6.92 25.28
CA PRO A 35 -3.04 8.09 25.92
C PRO A 35 -4.01 8.89 25.04
N ILE A 36 -3.97 8.71 23.71
CA ILE A 36 -4.86 9.41 22.78
C ILE A 36 -6.07 8.53 22.50
N SER A 37 -7.25 9.05 22.72
CA SER A 37 -8.51 8.30 22.57
C SER A 37 -8.79 7.88 21.14
N ALA A 38 -9.51 6.76 21.00
CA ALA A 38 -10.12 6.35 19.75
C ALA A 38 -11.10 7.40 19.21
N ILE A 39 -11.31 7.37 17.90
CA ILE A 39 -12.35 8.19 17.27
C ILE A 39 -13.72 7.57 17.57
N THR A 40 -14.61 8.34 18.20
CA THR A 40 -15.95 7.88 18.60
C THR A 40 -17.09 8.47 17.78
N SER A 41 -16.78 9.41 16.87
CA SER A 41 -17.78 10.03 15.97
C SER A 41 -17.14 10.58 14.72
N GLY A 42 -17.89 10.63 13.62
CA GLY A 42 -17.41 11.09 12.32
C GLY A 42 -16.51 10.08 11.60
N TYR A 43 -15.65 10.58 10.70
CA TYR A 43 -14.78 9.70 9.94
C TYR A 43 -13.81 8.93 10.85
N GLY A 44 -13.81 7.61 10.72
CA GLY A 44 -12.98 6.70 11.51
C GLY A 44 -13.67 6.10 12.72
N SER A 45 -14.89 6.54 13.08
CA SER A 45 -15.70 5.87 14.11
C SER A 45 -16.39 4.64 13.54
N PHE A 46 -16.57 3.62 14.37
CA PHE A 46 -17.47 2.52 14.04
C PHE A 46 -18.88 3.02 13.82
N GLY A 47 -19.57 2.46 12.84
CA GLY A 47 -20.97 2.72 12.58
C GLY A 47 -21.90 2.03 13.59
N ASN A 48 -23.20 2.16 13.38
CA ASN A 48 -24.22 1.64 14.30
C ASN A 48 -24.80 0.29 13.85
N ASP A 49 -24.45 -0.20 12.67
CA ASP A 49 -25.02 -1.44 12.15
C ASP A 49 -24.41 -2.66 12.85
N SER A 50 -25.25 -3.60 13.23
CA SER A 50 -24.79 -4.92 13.65
C SER A 50 -24.18 -5.65 12.48
N VAL A 51 -23.10 -6.41 12.70
CA VAL A 51 -22.32 -7.04 11.63
C VAL A 51 -22.56 -8.55 11.59
N ILE A 52 -22.66 -9.07 10.37
CA ILE A 52 -22.61 -10.50 10.08
C ILE A 52 -21.26 -10.81 9.46
N HIS A 53 -20.65 -11.91 9.92
CA HIS A 53 -19.49 -12.53 9.29
C HIS A 53 -19.91 -13.89 8.70
N GLU A 54 -19.61 -14.10 7.43
CA GLU A 54 -19.95 -15.32 6.69
C GLU A 54 -18.72 -15.85 5.96
N PHE A 55 -18.50 -17.15 5.96
CA PHE A 55 -17.48 -17.77 5.11
C PHE A 55 -18.05 -18.08 3.73
N PHE A 56 -17.29 -17.72 2.71
CA PHE A 56 -17.58 -18.04 1.32
C PHE A 56 -16.42 -18.86 0.74
N THR A 57 -16.73 -20.03 0.20
CA THR A 57 -15.73 -20.98 -0.28
C THR A 57 -15.92 -21.21 -1.77
N VAL A 58 -14.82 -21.21 -2.50
CA VAL A 58 -14.74 -21.44 -3.95
C VAL A 58 -13.85 -22.66 -4.22
N ASN A 59 -14.30 -23.53 -5.13
CA ASN A 59 -13.52 -24.70 -5.53
C ASN A 59 -12.38 -24.30 -6.48
N PRO A 60 -11.29 -25.09 -6.55
CA PRO A 60 -10.20 -24.88 -7.46
C PRO A 60 -10.65 -24.76 -8.92
N ASP A 61 -9.96 -23.92 -9.68
CA ASP A 61 -10.15 -23.81 -11.12
C ASP A 61 -8.80 -23.51 -11.81
N SER A 62 -8.33 -24.45 -12.60
CA SER A 62 -7.06 -24.36 -13.31
C SER A 62 -7.02 -23.25 -14.36
N LEU A 63 -8.16 -22.71 -14.80
CA LEU A 63 -8.20 -21.52 -15.67
C LEU A 63 -7.65 -20.27 -14.99
N TYR A 64 -7.64 -20.27 -13.66
CA TYR A 64 -7.13 -19.19 -12.83
C TYR A 64 -5.81 -19.56 -12.11
N GLU A 65 -5.19 -20.67 -12.54
CA GLU A 65 -3.97 -21.18 -11.88
C GLU A 65 -4.12 -21.34 -10.36
N CYS A 66 -5.35 -21.68 -9.93
CA CYS A 66 -5.70 -21.87 -8.55
C CYS A 66 -6.07 -23.35 -8.31
N ASP A 67 -5.14 -24.09 -7.73
CA ASP A 67 -5.27 -25.53 -7.50
C ASP A 67 -5.92 -25.88 -6.16
N ASP A 68 -6.09 -24.88 -5.29
CA ASP A 68 -6.62 -25.05 -3.95
C ASP A 68 -8.05 -24.52 -3.79
N THR A 69 -8.76 -25.08 -2.81
CA THR A 69 -10.04 -24.54 -2.37
C THR A 69 -9.81 -23.23 -1.64
N VAL A 70 -10.36 -22.12 -2.19
CA VAL A 70 -10.21 -20.78 -1.61
C VAL A 70 -11.37 -20.50 -0.67
N ARG A 71 -11.04 -20.24 0.57
CA ARG A 71 -11.99 -19.78 1.59
C ARG A 71 -11.81 -18.29 1.84
N GLY A 72 -12.89 -17.55 1.95
CA GLY A 72 -12.86 -16.15 2.31
C GLY A 72 -13.93 -15.79 3.32
N ILE A 73 -13.83 -14.59 3.85
CA ILE A 73 -14.79 -14.01 4.79
C ILE A 73 -15.48 -12.84 4.11
N ILE A 74 -16.79 -12.78 4.26
CA ILE A 74 -17.63 -11.66 3.87
C ILE A 74 -18.25 -11.10 5.13
N SER A 75 -18.13 -9.79 5.33
CA SER A 75 -18.74 -9.08 6.48
C SER A 75 -19.66 -7.99 5.96
N TYR A 76 -20.86 -7.91 6.50
CA TYR A 76 -21.88 -6.99 6.01
C TYR A 76 -22.87 -6.61 7.11
N PRO A 77 -23.65 -5.49 6.94
CA PRO A 77 -24.66 -5.09 7.90
C PRO A 77 -25.77 -6.12 8.04
N TYR A 78 -26.19 -6.39 9.28
CA TYR A 78 -27.36 -7.22 9.54
C TYR A 78 -28.62 -6.61 8.92
N GLY A 79 -29.38 -7.40 8.19
CA GLY A 79 -30.59 -6.95 7.53
C GLY A 79 -30.36 -6.21 6.20
N ALA A 80 -29.14 -6.25 5.64
CA ALA A 80 -28.89 -5.75 4.30
C ALA A 80 -29.87 -6.40 3.30
N ASN A 81 -30.61 -5.58 2.57
CA ASN A 81 -31.67 -6.02 1.63
C ASN A 81 -31.43 -5.54 0.18
N ALA A 82 -30.31 -4.91 -0.07
CA ALA A 82 -29.86 -4.45 -1.37
C ALA A 82 -28.36 -4.66 -1.50
N ALA A 83 -27.85 -4.66 -2.74
CA ALA A 83 -26.41 -4.71 -2.99
C ALA A 83 -25.72 -3.43 -2.49
N LEU A 84 -24.62 -3.60 -1.77
CA LEU A 84 -23.83 -2.55 -1.12
C LEU A 84 -22.45 -2.45 -1.76
N PRO A 85 -21.80 -1.26 -1.72
CA PRO A 85 -20.42 -1.11 -2.11
C PRO A 85 -19.51 -2.10 -1.37
N VAL A 86 -18.44 -2.55 -2.01
CA VAL A 86 -17.57 -3.57 -1.44
C VAL A 86 -16.12 -3.11 -1.31
N LEU A 87 -15.55 -3.34 -0.14
CA LEU A 87 -14.11 -3.31 0.08
C LEU A 87 -13.56 -4.74 0.01
N LEU A 88 -12.65 -4.98 -0.93
CA LEU A 88 -11.80 -6.17 -0.94
C LEU A 88 -10.54 -5.86 -0.15
N SER A 89 -10.24 -6.69 0.84
CA SER A 89 -9.05 -6.53 1.69
C SER A 89 -8.11 -7.72 1.53
N PHE A 90 -6.83 -7.44 1.33
CA PHE A 90 -5.78 -8.43 1.15
C PHE A 90 -4.75 -8.28 2.27
N PRO A 91 -4.73 -9.19 3.26
CA PRO A 91 -3.80 -9.14 4.38
C PRO A 91 -2.36 -9.41 3.94
N GLY A 92 -1.42 -9.06 4.80
CA GLY A 92 0.00 -9.35 4.62
C GLY A 92 0.36 -10.77 4.96
N GLY A 93 1.56 -11.16 4.54
CA GLY A 93 2.13 -12.49 4.79
C GLY A 93 1.85 -13.48 3.69
N SER A 94 2.66 -14.52 3.68
CA SER A 94 2.70 -15.52 2.61
C SER A 94 1.67 -16.63 2.75
N TYR A 95 0.94 -16.65 3.83
CA TYR A 95 -0.07 -17.68 4.11
C TYR A 95 -1.19 -17.08 4.95
N VAL A 96 -2.39 -17.05 4.40
CA VAL A 96 -3.59 -16.57 5.06
C VAL A 96 -4.55 -17.72 5.19
N ASP A 97 -4.72 -18.23 6.40
CA ASP A 97 -5.63 -19.32 6.71
C ASP A 97 -6.65 -18.91 7.76
N PHE A 98 -7.90 -18.75 7.33
CA PHE A 98 -9.01 -18.43 8.23
C PHE A 98 -9.52 -19.60 9.08
N SER A 99 -8.93 -20.80 8.96
CA SER A 99 -9.10 -21.83 9.96
C SER A 99 -8.36 -21.51 11.26
N ASP A 100 -7.29 -20.68 11.18
CA ASP A 100 -6.64 -20.09 12.36
C ASP A 100 -7.47 -18.90 12.86
N SER A 101 -7.99 -19.03 14.07
CA SER A 101 -8.79 -17.98 14.72
C SER A 101 -8.04 -16.63 14.89
N ASN A 102 -6.71 -16.66 14.88
CA ASN A 102 -5.91 -15.45 15.00
C ASN A 102 -5.91 -14.64 13.70
N TYR A 103 -5.87 -15.29 12.55
CA TYR A 103 -6.01 -14.61 11.27
C TYR A 103 -7.40 -13.98 11.11
N PHE A 104 -8.46 -14.66 11.52
CA PHE A 104 -9.79 -14.08 11.55
C PHE A 104 -9.81 -12.80 12.40
N LYS A 105 -9.32 -12.86 13.62
CA LYS A 105 -9.27 -11.71 14.53
C LYS A 105 -8.45 -10.55 13.98
N SER A 106 -7.39 -10.82 13.25
CA SER A 106 -6.58 -9.76 12.64
C SER A 106 -7.33 -8.95 11.58
N GLN A 107 -8.28 -9.59 10.88
CA GLN A 107 -9.10 -8.94 9.86
C GLN A 107 -10.44 -8.42 10.41
N GLU A 108 -10.92 -9.00 11.51
CA GLU A 108 -12.22 -8.71 12.09
C GLU A 108 -12.42 -7.22 12.41
N PHE A 109 -11.39 -6.54 12.89
CA PHE A 109 -11.44 -5.11 13.21
C PHE A 109 -11.84 -4.27 12.00
N TYR A 110 -11.08 -4.34 10.90
CA TYR A 110 -11.37 -3.55 9.71
C TYR A 110 -12.63 -4.02 8.99
N GLN A 111 -12.89 -5.32 8.95
CA GLN A 111 -14.12 -5.85 8.36
C GLN A 111 -15.36 -5.41 9.14
N SER A 112 -15.29 -5.47 10.46
CA SER A 112 -16.37 -4.98 11.31
C SER A 112 -16.57 -3.48 11.21
N PHE A 113 -15.45 -2.73 11.10
CA PHE A 113 -15.51 -1.29 10.88
C PHE A 113 -16.26 -0.95 9.58
N VAL A 114 -15.88 -1.56 8.47
CA VAL A 114 -16.51 -1.33 7.16
C VAL A 114 -17.98 -1.73 7.17
N ALA A 115 -18.28 -2.92 7.71
CA ALA A 115 -19.64 -3.43 7.74
C ALA A 115 -20.56 -2.64 8.68
N SER A 116 -20.06 -2.18 9.84
CA SER A 116 -20.84 -1.33 10.74
C SER A 116 -21.19 0.04 10.16
N ASN A 117 -20.42 0.50 9.16
CA ASN A 117 -20.65 1.73 8.42
C ASN A 117 -21.53 1.54 7.16
N GLY A 118 -22.16 0.38 7.01
CA GLY A 118 -23.17 0.15 5.96
C GLY A 118 -22.62 -0.41 4.65
N TYR A 119 -21.40 -0.96 4.63
CA TYR A 119 -20.74 -1.49 3.44
C TYR A 119 -20.43 -2.99 3.55
N VAL A 120 -19.99 -3.61 2.47
CA VAL A 120 -19.49 -4.99 2.49
C VAL A 120 -17.97 -4.95 2.57
N ALA A 121 -17.39 -5.74 3.47
CA ALA A 121 -15.98 -6.05 3.48
C ALA A 121 -15.78 -7.53 3.13
N ALA A 122 -14.80 -7.83 2.30
CA ALA A 122 -14.53 -9.19 1.89
C ALA A 122 -13.03 -9.46 1.79
N THR A 123 -12.60 -10.61 2.27
CA THR A 123 -11.19 -11.01 2.30
C THR A 123 -11.06 -12.46 1.87
N ALA A 124 -10.28 -12.71 0.82
CA ALA A 124 -9.93 -14.04 0.38
C ALA A 124 -8.79 -14.64 1.21
N GLN A 125 -8.84 -15.92 1.45
CA GLN A 125 -7.66 -16.71 1.84
C GLN A 125 -6.76 -16.86 0.62
N TYR A 126 -5.46 -16.81 0.83
CA TYR A 126 -4.48 -17.14 -0.20
C TYR A 126 -3.25 -17.78 0.43
N ASN A 127 -2.49 -18.46 -0.41
CA ASN A 127 -1.30 -19.18 -0.03
C ASN A 127 -0.16 -18.72 -0.93
N SER A 128 0.90 -18.15 -0.40
CA SER A 128 1.99 -17.64 -1.21
C SER A 128 2.91 -18.76 -1.69
N GLY A 129 2.53 -19.35 -2.79
CA GLY A 129 3.49 -20.04 -3.65
C GLY A 129 3.68 -19.21 -4.93
N PRO A 130 4.80 -19.29 -5.64
CA PRO A 130 4.93 -18.60 -6.91
C PRO A 130 3.73 -18.92 -7.82
N GLY A 131 2.95 -17.92 -8.21
CA GLY A 131 1.87 -18.06 -9.19
C GLY A 131 0.48 -18.45 -8.67
N SER A 132 0.32 -18.86 -7.43
CA SER A 132 -0.99 -19.37 -6.96
C SER A 132 -1.87 -18.32 -6.25
N ASP A 133 -1.27 -17.26 -5.71
CA ASP A 133 -1.98 -16.36 -4.81
C ASP A 133 -2.94 -15.43 -5.51
N GLU A 134 -2.49 -14.80 -6.57
CA GLU A 134 -3.31 -13.84 -7.31
C GLU A 134 -4.39 -14.55 -8.11
N GLY A 135 -4.06 -15.69 -8.70
CA GLY A 135 -5.04 -16.52 -9.40
C GLY A 135 -6.16 -16.92 -8.48
N CYS A 136 -5.84 -17.38 -7.28
CA CYS A 136 -6.82 -17.74 -6.26
C CYS A 136 -7.62 -16.51 -5.76
N ALA A 137 -6.97 -15.39 -5.52
CA ALA A 137 -7.65 -14.15 -5.12
C ALA A 137 -8.58 -13.64 -6.24
N TYR A 138 -8.13 -13.73 -7.50
CA TYR A 138 -8.93 -13.37 -8.66
C TYR A 138 -10.15 -14.28 -8.84
N LEU A 139 -9.96 -15.60 -8.76
CA LEU A 139 -11.04 -16.59 -8.83
C LEU A 139 -12.07 -16.32 -7.73
N TRP A 140 -11.62 -16.22 -6.46
CA TRP A 140 -12.52 -16.02 -5.33
C TRP A 140 -13.33 -14.73 -5.48
N THR A 141 -12.67 -13.65 -5.87
CA THR A 141 -13.34 -12.35 -6.07
C THR A 141 -14.35 -12.42 -7.21
N THR A 142 -14.01 -13.07 -8.33
CA THR A 142 -14.92 -13.24 -9.46
C THR A 142 -16.16 -14.04 -9.07
N GLU A 143 -16.00 -15.13 -8.34
CA GLU A 143 -17.11 -15.95 -7.86
C GLU A 143 -17.93 -15.24 -6.77
N LEU A 144 -17.29 -14.40 -5.93
CA LEU A 144 -18.00 -13.54 -4.98
C LEU A 144 -18.96 -12.60 -5.73
N MET A 145 -18.45 -11.85 -6.71
CA MET A 145 -19.26 -10.89 -7.48
C MET A 145 -20.42 -11.56 -8.22
N LYS A 146 -20.19 -12.76 -8.75
CA LYS A 146 -21.19 -13.53 -9.46
C LYS A 146 -22.27 -14.13 -8.53
N ASN A 147 -21.84 -14.75 -7.43
CA ASN A 147 -22.75 -15.54 -6.59
C ASN A 147 -23.38 -14.72 -5.46
N ARG A 148 -22.90 -13.51 -5.19
CA ARG A 148 -23.39 -12.59 -4.17
C ARG A 148 -23.85 -11.23 -4.74
N SER A 149 -24.24 -11.19 -5.99
CA SER A 149 -24.70 -9.96 -6.67
C SER A 149 -25.95 -9.32 -6.03
N ASN A 150 -26.68 -10.04 -5.19
CA ASN A 150 -27.74 -9.49 -4.36
C ASN A 150 -27.24 -8.76 -3.10
N LEU A 151 -26.00 -8.98 -2.71
CA LEU A 151 -25.34 -8.38 -1.55
C LEU A 151 -24.25 -7.38 -1.95
N VAL A 152 -23.53 -7.64 -3.05
CA VAL A 152 -22.36 -6.90 -3.47
C VAL A 152 -22.63 -6.11 -4.74
N ASP A 153 -22.45 -4.81 -4.69
CA ASP A 153 -22.50 -3.92 -5.85
C ASP A 153 -21.11 -3.82 -6.50
N SER A 154 -20.90 -4.59 -7.56
CA SER A 154 -19.63 -4.61 -8.30
C SER A 154 -19.30 -3.29 -9.01
N THR A 155 -20.25 -2.35 -9.10
CA THR A 155 -19.99 -1.04 -9.70
C THR A 155 -19.35 -0.04 -8.73
N ARG A 156 -19.36 -0.35 -7.42
CA ARG A 156 -18.73 0.45 -6.36
C ARG A 156 -17.77 -0.43 -5.57
N MET A 157 -16.48 -0.31 -5.86
CA MET A 157 -15.47 -1.24 -5.37
C MET A 157 -14.22 -0.53 -4.86
N GLY A 158 -13.74 -0.93 -3.69
CA GLY A 158 -12.44 -0.56 -3.16
C GLY A 158 -11.55 -1.78 -2.98
N MET A 159 -10.26 -1.60 -3.13
CA MET A 159 -9.25 -2.61 -2.84
C MET A 159 -8.22 -2.05 -1.87
N ARG A 160 -8.04 -2.70 -0.74
CA ARG A 160 -7.00 -2.40 0.23
C ARG A 160 -6.09 -3.60 0.37
N GLY A 161 -4.81 -3.38 0.27
CA GLY A 161 -3.82 -4.42 0.50
C GLY A 161 -2.79 -4.00 1.53
N TYR A 162 -2.33 -4.92 2.36
CA TYR A 162 -1.31 -4.69 3.34
C TYR A 162 -0.11 -5.60 3.08
N SER A 163 1.12 -5.05 3.07
CA SER A 163 2.35 -5.82 2.83
C SER A 163 2.28 -6.62 1.51
N LEU A 164 2.39 -7.94 1.55
CA LEU A 164 2.18 -8.82 0.39
C LEU A 164 0.84 -8.53 -0.31
N GLY A 165 -0.22 -8.35 0.48
CA GLY A 165 -1.54 -8.01 -0.03
C GLY A 165 -1.59 -6.67 -0.76
N ALA A 166 -0.66 -5.75 -0.53
CA ALA A 166 -0.58 -4.49 -1.28
C ALA A 166 -0.27 -4.74 -2.76
N GLY A 167 0.62 -5.67 -3.06
CA GLY A 167 0.88 -6.10 -4.44
C GLY A 167 -0.33 -6.78 -5.07
N ILE A 168 -1.01 -7.66 -4.32
CA ILE A 168 -2.25 -8.31 -4.79
C ILE A 168 -3.32 -7.26 -5.11
N ALA A 169 -3.53 -6.27 -4.24
CA ALA A 169 -4.49 -5.20 -4.47
C ALA A 169 -4.19 -4.40 -5.73
N ASN A 170 -2.92 -4.04 -5.97
CA ASN A 170 -2.48 -3.35 -7.18
C ASN A 170 -2.76 -4.20 -8.43
N TRP A 171 -2.31 -5.45 -8.43
CA TRP A 171 -2.46 -6.34 -9.57
C TRP A 171 -3.94 -6.63 -9.88
N LEU A 172 -4.73 -7.00 -8.87
CA LEU A 172 -6.15 -7.28 -9.04
C LEU A 172 -6.91 -6.06 -9.55
N SER A 173 -6.59 -4.85 -9.03
CA SER A 173 -7.27 -3.63 -9.47
C SER A 173 -6.99 -3.33 -10.93
N LEU A 174 -5.74 -3.47 -11.39
CA LEU A 174 -5.39 -3.31 -12.79
C LEU A 174 -6.20 -4.26 -13.69
N THR A 175 -6.27 -5.53 -13.30
CA THR A 175 -7.00 -6.55 -14.06
C THR A 175 -8.51 -6.33 -14.01
N MET A 176 -9.09 -6.17 -12.83
CA MET A 176 -10.53 -6.15 -12.67
C MET A 176 -11.18 -4.84 -13.15
N PHE A 177 -10.51 -3.71 -12.95
CA PHE A 177 -11.02 -2.42 -13.39
C PHE A 177 -10.97 -2.27 -14.91
N ASN A 178 -9.94 -2.82 -15.56
CA ASN A 178 -9.83 -2.78 -17.03
C ASN A 178 -10.68 -3.85 -17.71
N ASP A 179 -10.57 -5.12 -17.29
CA ASP A 179 -11.22 -6.22 -18.00
C ASP A 179 -12.71 -6.36 -17.68
N ARG A 180 -13.11 -6.05 -16.47
CA ARG A 180 -14.49 -6.23 -15.99
C ARG A 180 -15.26 -4.94 -15.83
N ASN A 181 -14.58 -3.79 -15.95
CA ASN A 181 -15.17 -2.46 -15.67
C ASN A 181 -15.84 -2.40 -14.28
N TRP A 182 -15.32 -3.18 -13.31
CA TRP A 182 -15.81 -3.11 -11.94
C TRP A 182 -15.40 -1.78 -11.30
N GLY A 183 -16.18 -1.32 -10.34
CA GLY A 183 -15.98 -0.02 -9.72
C GLY A 183 -16.36 1.18 -10.59
N SER A 184 -17.07 0.99 -11.72
CA SER A 184 -17.40 2.07 -12.67
C SER A 184 -18.23 3.24 -12.08
N ASN A 185 -18.81 3.07 -10.90
CA ASN A 185 -19.56 4.10 -10.16
C ASN A 185 -18.83 4.51 -8.86
N GLY A 186 -17.52 4.31 -8.80
CA GLY A 186 -16.67 4.66 -7.69
C GLY A 186 -15.71 3.55 -7.30
N ARG A 187 -14.42 3.83 -7.42
CA ARG A 187 -13.35 2.87 -7.17
C ARG A 187 -12.14 3.51 -6.51
N PHE A 188 -11.48 2.73 -5.68
CA PHE A 188 -10.20 3.13 -5.09
C PHE A 188 -9.27 1.93 -4.89
N VAL A 189 -7.98 2.23 -4.80
CA VAL A 189 -6.93 1.27 -4.43
C VAL A 189 -6.07 1.89 -3.34
N TRP A 190 -5.87 1.14 -2.27
CA TRP A 190 -5.03 1.55 -1.17
C TRP A 190 -4.01 0.46 -0.81
N PRO A 191 -2.84 0.45 -1.45
CA PRO A 191 -1.70 -0.35 -1.00
C PRO A 191 -1.07 0.28 0.23
N ASP A 192 -0.94 -0.51 1.28
CA ASP A 192 -0.50 -0.10 2.61
C ASP A 192 0.70 -0.91 3.09
N ALA A 193 1.64 -0.27 3.79
CA ALA A 193 2.89 -0.83 4.31
C ALA A 193 3.69 -1.61 3.26
N GLY A 194 3.89 -0.99 2.16
CA GLY A 194 4.70 -1.53 1.09
C GLY A 194 3.89 -2.11 -0.04
N ALA A 195 4.13 -1.57 -1.20
CA ALA A 195 3.84 -2.27 -2.42
C ALA A 195 4.76 -3.48 -2.44
N SER A 196 4.22 -4.65 -2.18
CA SER A 196 5.00 -5.86 -2.16
C SER A 196 5.58 -6.17 -3.54
N PHE A 197 6.56 -7.06 -3.56
CA PHE A 197 7.23 -7.56 -4.75
C PHE A 197 6.35 -8.38 -5.70
N ILE A 198 5.08 -8.61 -5.36
CA ILE A 198 4.13 -9.31 -6.22
C ILE A 198 3.89 -8.51 -7.48
N GLY A 199 3.89 -9.19 -8.61
CA GLY A 199 3.86 -8.58 -9.95
C GLY A 199 5.24 -8.16 -10.46
N TRP A 200 6.31 -8.43 -9.71
CA TRP A 200 7.69 -8.26 -10.15
C TRP A 200 8.34 -9.57 -10.61
N HIS A 201 7.64 -10.71 -10.49
CA HIS A 201 8.15 -12.00 -10.90
C HIS A 201 8.06 -12.24 -12.41
N ASP A 202 9.15 -12.75 -13.00
CA ASP A 202 9.24 -13.13 -14.41
C ASP A 202 8.40 -14.37 -14.77
N ASP A 203 8.02 -15.17 -13.78
CA ASP A 203 7.49 -16.51 -13.97
C ASP A 203 5.98 -16.58 -14.30
N TRP A 204 5.34 -15.43 -14.53
CA TRP A 204 3.91 -15.39 -14.89
C TRP A 204 3.68 -15.14 -16.37
N PRO A 205 3.53 -16.24 -17.16
CA PRO A 205 3.47 -16.12 -18.61
C PRO A 205 2.20 -15.47 -19.15
N ASN A 206 1.13 -15.40 -18.37
CA ASN A 206 -0.19 -14.95 -18.84
C ASN A 206 -0.64 -13.59 -18.26
N ASP A 207 0.19 -12.92 -17.51
CA ASP A 207 -0.19 -11.68 -16.85
C ASP A 207 -0.04 -10.48 -17.80
N ILE A 208 -1.16 -10.01 -18.34
CA ILE A 208 -1.23 -8.84 -19.21
C ILE A 208 -1.03 -7.55 -18.42
N TYR A 209 -1.35 -7.56 -17.14
CA TYR A 209 -1.34 -6.39 -16.26
C TYR A 209 -0.29 -6.49 -15.14
N ARG A 210 0.88 -7.04 -15.46
CA ARG A 210 2.01 -6.98 -14.54
C ARG A 210 2.20 -5.56 -14.05
N GLN A 211 2.74 -5.39 -12.84
CA GLN A 211 3.16 -4.07 -12.35
C GLN A 211 4.35 -3.53 -13.18
N THR A 212 4.25 -3.65 -14.50
CA THR A 212 5.11 -3.02 -15.49
C THR A 212 4.72 -1.56 -15.65
N ASP A 213 5.57 -0.76 -16.25
CA ASP A 213 5.27 0.65 -16.51
C ASP A 213 3.98 0.83 -17.33
N SER A 214 3.81 0.01 -18.35
CA SER A 214 2.59 0.05 -19.17
C SER A 214 1.36 -0.44 -18.43
N GLY A 215 1.51 -1.44 -17.55
CA GLY A 215 0.44 -1.94 -16.68
C GLY A 215 -0.01 -0.88 -15.68
N LEU A 216 0.93 -0.30 -14.93
CA LEU A 216 0.64 0.76 -13.97
C LEU A 216 0.04 2.01 -14.64
N ALA A 217 0.55 2.38 -15.84
CA ALA A 217 0.02 3.48 -16.63
C ALA A 217 -1.40 3.22 -17.19
N ALA A 218 -1.84 1.96 -17.24
CA ALA A 218 -3.18 1.58 -17.67
C ALA A 218 -4.24 1.64 -16.55
N MET A 219 -3.88 2.04 -15.31
CA MET A 219 -4.86 2.24 -14.26
C MET A 219 -5.87 3.33 -14.71
N PRO A 220 -7.18 3.08 -14.59
CA PRO A 220 -8.17 4.06 -15.04
C PRO A 220 -8.09 5.40 -14.29
N ASP A 221 -8.31 6.50 -15.00
CA ASP A 221 -8.15 7.87 -14.49
C ASP A 221 -9.06 8.24 -13.33
N ASP A 222 -10.19 7.55 -13.17
CA ASP A 222 -11.19 7.80 -12.11
C ASP A 222 -10.93 7.00 -10.82
N VAL A 223 -9.86 6.21 -10.78
CA VAL A 223 -9.44 5.52 -9.56
C VAL A 223 -8.91 6.54 -8.55
N LEU A 224 -9.32 6.40 -7.29
CA LEU A 224 -8.64 7.07 -6.18
C LEU A 224 -7.51 6.16 -5.68
N TYR A 225 -6.28 6.65 -5.67
CA TYR A 225 -5.11 5.84 -5.35
C TYR A 225 -4.35 6.40 -4.15
N LEU A 226 -4.26 5.63 -3.08
CA LEU A 226 -3.55 6.01 -1.85
C LEU A 226 -2.40 5.05 -1.61
N MET A 227 -1.17 5.50 -1.82
CA MET A 227 0.02 4.73 -1.46
C MET A 227 0.47 5.12 -0.06
N THR A 228 0.63 4.16 0.84
CA THR A 228 1.13 4.43 2.18
C THR A 228 2.34 3.59 2.54
N MET A 229 3.33 4.26 3.12
CA MET A 229 4.55 3.66 3.65
C MET A 229 4.75 4.12 5.09
N HIS A 230 5.42 3.31 5.88
CA HIS A 230 5.64 3.61 7.29
C HIS A 230 7.12 3.94 7.54
N ASP A 231 7.39 5.00 8.30
CA ASP A 231 8.74 5.53 8.51
C ASP A 231 9.69 4.57 9.23
N LEU A 232 9.15 3.75 10.12
CA LEU A 232 9.91 2.74 10.88
C LEU A 232 9.76 1.32 10.28
N ASP A 233 9.28 1.22 9.04
CA ASP A 233 9.16 -0.07 8.36
C ASP A 233 10.55 -0.58 7.97
N ASN A 234 10.92 -1.73 8.50
CA ASN A 234 12.17 -2.43 8.19
C ASN A 234 11.95 -3.69 7.35
N THR A 235 10.75 -3.89 6.84
CA THR A 235 10.33 -5.08 6.07
C THR A 235 10.04 -4.74 4.62
N ALA A 236 9.27 -3.66 4.39
CA ALA A 236 8.94 -3.18 3.06
C ALA A 236 9.84 -2.00 2.69
N ASP A 237 10.60 -2.17 1.62
CA ASP A 237 11.48 -1.12 1.11
C ASP A 237 10.65 0.02 0.49
N PRO A 238 10.78 1.25 0.97
CA PRO A 238 9.98 2.39 0.48
C PRO A 238 10.23 2.72 -0.99
N ARG A 239 11.38 2.34 -1.56
CA ARG A 239 11.68 2.53 -2.98
C ARG A 239 10.67 1.83 -3.88
N THR A 240 10.13 0.68 -3.44
CA THR A 240 9.07 -0.04 -4.15
C THR A 240 7.81 0.79 -4.25
N GLY A 241 7.35 1.34 -3.14
CA GLY A 241 6.15 2.18 -3.10
C GLY A 241 6.32 3.45 -3.92
N ILE A 242 7.49 4.10 -3.83
CA ILE A 242 7.84 5.30 -4.60
C ILE A 242 7.80 5.01 -6.11
N ASP A 243 8.44 3.92 -6.54
CA ASP A 243 8.49 3.53 -7.94
C ASP A 243 7.09 3.26 -8.49
N ILE A 244 6.29 2.43 -7.83
CA ILE A 244 4.93 2.13 -8.27
C ILE A 244 4.07 3.40 -8.32
N TYR A 245 4.15 4.25 -7.31
CA TYR A 245 3.39 5.50 -7.26
C TYR A 245 3.73 6.44 -8.43
N ASN A 246 5.01 6.57 -8.77
CA ASN A 246 5.49 7.43 -9.85
C ASN A 246 5.03 6.95 -11.23
N PHE A 247 4.89 5.64 -11.44
CA PHE A 247 4.42 5.05 -12.69
C PHE A 247 2.91 4.84 -12.76
N MET A 248 2.20 5.02 -11.64
CA MET A 248 0.75 4.87 -11.60
C MET A 248 0.07 5.92 -12.48
N GLY A 249 -0.70 5.47 -13.50
CA GLY A 249 -1.33 6.31 -14.51
C GLY A 249 -2.49 7.19 -14.02
N VAL A 250 -2.84 7.09 -12.75
CA VAL A 250 -3.89 7.90 -12.12
C VAL A 250 -3.46 9.36 -12.07
N PRO A 251 -4.34 10.34 -12.43
CA PRO A 251 -4.04 11.78 -12.31
C PRO A 251 -3.64 12.18 -10.88
N ASP A 252 -2.72 13.13 -10.76
CA ASP A 252 -2.22 13.61 -9.45
C ASP A 252 -3.33 14.08 -8.51
N SER A 253 -4.41 14.64 -9.06
CA SER A 253 -5.59 15.00 -8.27
C SER A 253 -6.29 13.80 -7.60
N ASN A 254 -6.07 12.59 -8.08
CA ASN A 254 -6.71 11.36 -7.63
C ASN A 254 -5.74 10.39 -6.95
N LYS A 255 -4.48 10.77 -6.78
CA LYS A 255 -3.49 9.93 -6.07
C LYS A 255 -2.70 10.74 -5.05
N GLU A 256 -2.33 10.10 -3.96
CA GLU A 256 -1.44 10.66 -2.95
C GLU A 256 -0.55 9.61 -2.34
N PHE A 257 0.64 10.06 -1.93
CA PHE A 257 1.62 9.25 -1.22
C PHE A 257 1.71 9.72 0.24
N TYR A 258 1.63 8.77 1.15
CA TYR A 258 1.69 9.00 2.59
C TYR A 258 2.91 8.33 3.21
N VAL A 259 3.64 9.09 4.02
CA VAL A 259 4.62 8.53 4.96
C VAL A 259 4.07 8.66 6.38
N ILE A 260 3.70 7.54 6.96
CA ILE A 260 3.17 7.50 8.32
C ILE A 260 4.32 7.60 9.30
N LYS A 261 4.24 8.56 10.20
CA LYS A 261 5.27 8.87 11.18
C LYS A 261 4.94 8.31 12.54
N GLY A 262 5.94 7.72 13.21
CA GLY A 262 5.84 7.37 14.61
C GLY A 262 5.85 8.58 15.52
N ASP A 263 5.38 8.41 16.75
CA ASP A 263 5.37 9.46 17.79
C ASP A 263 5.59 8.87 19.18
N THR A 264 5.94 9.72 20.16
CA THR A 264 6.06 9.31 21.57
C THR A 264 5.35 10.34 22.45
N ILE A 265 4.27 9.91 23.08
CA ILE A 265 3.41 10.77 23.89
C ILE A 265 3.22 10.16 25.28
N ASN A 266 3.58 10.89 26.33
CA ASN A 266 3.47 10.42 27.72
C ASN A 266 4.13 9.05 27.96
N ASN A 267 5.31 8.82 27.38
CA ASN A 267 6.06 7.54 27.38
C ASN A 267 5.38 6.38 26.64
N TYR A 268 4.29 6.62 25.94
CA TYR A 268 3.70 5.66 25.02
C TYR A 268 4.24 5.89 23.62
N ILE A 269 4.71 4.82 22.95
CA ILE A 269 5.29 4.92 21.62
C ILE A 269 4.26 4.44 20.59
N TYR A 270 3.87 5.33 19.71
CA TYR A 270 3.08 5.05 18.52
C TYR A 270 4.04 4.62 17.41
N TRP A 271 4.09 3.32 17.15
CA TRP A 271 5.04 2.75 16.22
C TRP A 271 4.52 2.76 14.78
N ALA A 272 5.09 3.59 13.90
CA ALA A 272 4.83 3.54 12.47
C ALA A 272 5.73 2.48 11.78
N THR A 273 5.58 1.22 12.18
CA THR A 273 6.34 0.07 11.64
C THR A 273 5.54 -0.67 10.57
N HIS A 274 6.15 -1.69 10.00
CA HIS A 274 5.45 -2.62 9.08
C HIS A 274 4.12 -3.14 9.66
N PHE A 275 4.02 -3.30 10.97
CA PHE A 275 2.87 -3.91 11.64
C PHE A 275 1.86 -2.91 12.22
N THR A 276 1.95 -1.63 11.89
CA THR A 276 1.10 -0.56 12.45
C THR A 276 -0.39 -0.86 12.35
N GLN A 277 -0.83 -1.44 11.24
CA GLN A 277 -2.24 -1.79 11.02
C GLN A 277 -2.51 -3.29 11.16
N SER A 278 -1.54 -4.04 11.62
CA SER A 278 -1.73 -5.44 11.90
C SER A 278 -2.27 -5.60 13.32
N THR A 279 -3.52 -5.97 13.45
CA THR A 279 -4.15 -6.32 14.72
C THR A 279 -3.63 -7.66 15.29
N TYR A 280 -2.60 -8.20 14.68
CA TYR A 280 -2.02 -9.47 15.02
C TYR A 280 -1.11 -9.32 16.25
N ALA A 281 -1.64 -9.60 17.44
CA ALA A 281 -0.83 -9.84 18.62
C ALA A 281 -0.08 -11.16 18.43
N ARG A 282 1.08 -11.15 17.79
CA ARG A 282 1.97 -12.31 17.83
C ARG A 282 2.44 -12.52 19.27
N ASP A 283 2.34 -13.75 19.73
CA ASP A 283 2.91 -14.16 21.00
C ASP A 283 4.35 -13.68 21.10
N SER A 284 4.65 -12.93 22.17
CA SER A 284 5.93 -12.30 22.48
C SER A 284 7.13 -13.25 22.49
N THR A 285 6.91 -14.55 22.38
CA THR A 285 7.97 -15.57 22.41
C THR A 285 8.68 -15.75 21.05
N GLN A 286 8.11 -15.31 19.94
CA GLN A 286 8.70 -15.46 18.60
C GLN A 286 9.24 -14.17 17.97
N PHE A 287 8.72 -13.01 18.37
CA PHE A 287 9.22 -11.69 17.95
C PHE A 287 9.23 -10.74 19.12
N THR A 288 10.36 -10.54 19.69
CA THR A 288 10.57 -9.94 21.02
C THR A 288 10.18 -8.47 21.17
N THR A 289 9.53 -7.81 20.20
CA THR A 289 9.40 -6.35 20.27
C THR A 289 8.08 -5.73 19.79
N PHE A 290 7.18 -6.43 19.13
CA PHE A 290 6.03 -5.74 18.52
C PHE A 290 4.70 -6.42 18.82
N ILE A 291 4.12 -6.08 19.97
CA ILE A 291 2.68 -6.29 20.19
C ILE A 291 2.00 -5.06 19.63
N THR A 292 1.44 -5.17 18.44
CA THR A 292 0.54 -4.13 17.93
C THR A 292 -0.81 -4.29 18.61
N LYS A 293 -1.20 -3.29 19.33
CA LYS A 293 -2.54 -3.12 19.88
C LYS A 293 -3.24 -2.03 19.09
N HIS A 294 -4.56 -2.03 19.07
CA HIS A 294 -5.31 -0.92 18.50
C HIS A 294 -5.02 0.35 19.29
N ASP A 295 -4.38 1.30 18.64
CA ASP A 295 -4.07 2.58 19.22
C ASP A 295 -4.54 3.75 18.33
N ALA A 296 -4.10 4.95 18.64
CA ALA A 296 -4.53 6.12 17.88
C ALA A 296 -4.11 6.10 16.41
N LEU A 297 -3.03 5.42 16.02
CA LEU A 297 -2.66 5.29 14.62
C LEU A 297 -3.67 4.43 13.84
N ASP A 298 -4.19 3.35 14.44
CA ASP A 298 -5.23 2.54 13.80
C ASP A 298 -6.48 3.34 13.50
N TYR A 299 -6.82 4.29 14.37
CA TYR A 299 -8.01 5.13 14.19
C TYR A 299 -7.73 6.35 13.32
N TRP A 300 -6.72 7.15 13.65
CA TRP A 300 -6.47 8.42 12.98
C TRP A 300 -5.90 8.26 11.57
N PHE A 301 -5.10 7.24 11.37
CA PHE A 301 -4.66 6.85 10.04
C PHE A 301 -5.57 5.74 9.48
N GLY A 302 -5.61 4.56 10.08
CA GLY A 302 -6.27 3.37 9.53
C GLY A 302 -7.75 3.57 9.21
N THR A 303 -8.62 3.59 10.23
CA THR A 303 -10.08 3.63 9.99
C THR A 303 -10.56 4.98 9.48
N ARG A 304 -9.95 6.10 9.89
CA ARG A 304 -10.35 7.43 9.41
C ARG A 304 -10.06 7.60 7.92
N MET A 305 -8.89 7.18 7.48
CA MET A 305 -8.51 7.22 6.06
C MET A 305 -9.39 6.29 5.24
N LEU A 306 -9.61 5.06 5.73
CA LEU A 306 -10.47 4.09 5.06
C LEU A 306 -11.89 4.61 4.89
N HIS A 307 -12.49 5.17 5.97
CA HIS A 307 -13.82 5.77 5.89
C HIS A 307 -13.85 6.91 4.87
N ALA A 308 -12.87 7.80 4.92
CA ALA A 308 -12.83 8.95 4.04
C ALA A 308 -12.68 8.54 2.55
N VAL A 309 -11.86 7.56 2.21
CA VAL A 309 -11.73 7.13 0.82
C VAL A 309 -12.99 6.41 0.32
N MET A 310 -13.66 5.61 1.18
CA MET A 310 -14.94 4.99 0.85
C MET A 310 -16.01 6.04 0.58
N GLU A 311 -16.16 7.03 1.46
CA GLU A 311 -17.15 8.12 1.30
C GLU A 311 -16.85 8.99 0.07
N THR A 312 -15.57 9.22 -0.21
CA THR A 312 -15.16 9.95 -1.43
C THR A 312 -15.52 9.16 -2.68
N ALA A 313 -15.14 7.89 -2.74
CA ALA A 313 -15.32 7.05 -3.92
C ALA A 313 -16.79 6.74 -4.20
N TRP A 314 -17.57 6.45 -3.15
CA TRP A 314 -18.92 5.89 -3.31
C TRP A 314 -20.05 6.91 -3.12
N ASN A 315 -19.80 7.99 -2.39
CA ASN A 315 -20.79 9.01 -2.06
C ASN A 315 -20.40 10.42 -2.54
N ASN A 316 -19.23 10.56 -3.18
CA ASN A 316 -18.69 11.85 -3.65
C ASN A 316 -18.62 12.92 -2.55
N ASP A 317 -18.31 12.53 -1.32
CA ASP A 317 -18.25 13.44 -0.18
C ASP A 317 -17.01 14.35 -0.27
N PRO A 318 -17.18 15.68 -0.42
CA PRO A 318 -16.08 16.61 -0.57
C PRO A 318 -15.27 16.81 0.72
N LEU A 319 -15.87 16.59 1.91
CA LEU A 319 -15.14 16.66 3.17
C LEU A 319 -14.26 15.43 3.37
N ALA A 320 -14.80 14.26 3.03
CA ALA A 320 -14.04 13.01 3.00
C ALA A 320 -12.84 13.11 2.05
N ARG A 321 -13.03 13.71 0.87
CA ARG A 321 -11.95 13.91 -0.10
C ARG A 321 -10.81 14.74 0.48
N ARG A 322 -11.09 15.82 1.22
CA ARG A 322 -10.05 16.62 1.89
C ARG A 322 -9.28 15.85 2.97
N ILE A 323 -9.87 14.78 3.51
CA ILE A 323 -9.21 13.91 4.49
C ILE A 323 -8.30 12.89 3.81
N CYS A 324 -8.68 12.34 2.65
CA CYS A 324 -7.93 11.25 2.01
C CYS A 324 -7.15 11.67 0.74
N LEU A 325 -7.50 12.79 0.12
CA LEU A 325 -6.89 13.33 -1.11
C LEU A 325 -6.85 14.86 -1.07
N GLY A 326 -6.39 15.39 0.05
CA GLY A 326 -6.41 16.84 0.33
C GLY A 326 -5.15 17.58 -0.09
N ASN A 327 -4.17 16.91 -0.69
CA ASN A 327 -2.90 17.48 -1.09
C ASN A 327 -2.23 18.29 0.04
N GLY A 328 -2.10 17.68 1.22
CA GLY A 328 -1.55 18.32 2.42
C GLY A 328 -2.53 19.20 3.21
N ASP A 329 -3.84 19.13 2.93
CA ASP A 329 -4.87 19.81 3.74
C ASP A 329 -4.70 19.48 5.24
N SER A 330 -4.98 20.48 6.08
CA SER A 330 -4.88 20.32 7.54
C SER A 330 -5.79 19.20 8.09
N LEU A 331 -6.92 18.93 7.45
CA LEU A 331 -7.76 17.78 7.81
C LEU A 331 -7.06 16.45 7.54
N GLN A 332 -6.19 16.41 6.56
CA GLN A 332 -5.42 15.23 6.17
C GLN A 332 -4.21 15.03 7.09
N THR A 333 -3.50 16.12 7.40
CA THR A 333 -2.20 16.09 8.09
C THR A 333 -2.28 16.29 9.60
N THR A 334 -3.44 16.68 10.16
CA THR A 334 -3.60 16.91 11.60
C THR A 334 -4.33 15.74 12.24
N TYR A 335 -3.62 14.98 13.08
CA TYR A 335 -4.18 13.87 13.85
C TYR A 335 -4.44 14.28 15.29
N ALA A 336 -5.57 13.80 15.85
CA ALA A 336 -5.96 14.03 17.24
C ALA A 336 -5.84 15.51 17.67
N ASN A 337 -6.30 16.45 16.83
CA ASN A 337 -6.20 17.89 17.06
C ASN A 337 -4.75 18.36 17.29
N GLY A 338 -3.78 17.74 16.63
CA GLY A 338 -2.36 18.03 16.75
C GLY A 338 -1.67 17.38 17.97
N GLN A 339 -2.37 16.47 18.65
CA GLN A 339 -1.79 15.71 19.78
C GLN A 339 -0.97 14.50 19.29
N LEU A 340 -1.22 14.00 18.10
CA LEU A 340 -0.48 12.94 17.47
C LEU A 340 0.18 13.48 16.20
N ARG A 341 1.43 13.09 15.97
CA ARG A 341 2.15 13.45 14.73
C ARG A 341 1.38 12.96 13.51
N GLY A 342 1.07 13.87 12.60
CA GLY A 342 0.42 13.56 11.34
C GLY A 342 1.40 12.98 10.31
N PRO A 343 0.89 12.46 9.19
CA PRO A 343 1.72 11.92 8.11
C PRO A 343 2.42 13.05 7.33
N ILE A 344 3.47 12.68 6.61
CA ILE A 344 3.90 13.46 5.45
C ILE A 344 3.02 13.03 4.27
N VAL A 345 2.49 14.01 3.55
CA VAL A 345 1.66 13.81 2.36
C VAL A 345 2.33 14.50 1.19
N THR A 346 2.46 13.82 0.06
CA THR A 346 3.17 14.36 -1.09
C THR A 346 2.71 13.69 -2.40
N ASP A 347 2.84 14.44 -3.48
CA ASP A 347 2.74 13.95 -4.86
C ASP A 347 4.11 13.64 -5.50
N THR A 348 5.18 13.95 -4.79
CA THR A 348 6.58 13.76 -5.20
C THR A 348 7.38 13.01 -4.13
N PRO A 349 7.07 11.73 -3.88
CA PRO A 349 7.72 10.97 -2.82
C PRO A 349 9.21 10.74 -3.11
N TRP A 350 10.03 10.82 -2.07
CA TRP A 350 11.46 10.61 -2.14
C TRP A 350 12.02 9.98 -0.86
N MET A 351 13.18 9.32 -0.96
CA MET A 351 13.81 8.58 0.14
C MET A 351 14.13 9.40 1.38
N THR A 352 14.42 10.70 1.24
CA THR A 352 14.70 11.57 2.41
C THR A 352 13.51 11.79 3.35
N MET A 353 12.32 11.36 2.95
CA MET A 353 11.12 11.41 3.82
C MET A 353 11.13 10.31 4.89
N PHE A 354 11.99 9.31 4.74
CA PHE A 354 12.11 8.15 5.62
C PHE A 354 13.31 8.33 6.55
N GLU A 355 13.08 8.91 7.72
CA GLU A 355 14.12 9.28 8.69
C GLU A 355 14.83 8.06 9.28
N SER A 356 14.12 6.95 9.37
CA SER A 356 14.60 5.73 10.02
C SER A 356 14.98 4.62 9.04
N TRP A 357 14.86 4.87 7.74
CA TRP A 357 15.19 3.87 6.73
C TRP A 357 16.71 3.62 6.70
N ASN A 358 17.08 2.34 6.69
CA ASN A 358 18.46 1.90 6.60
C ASN A 358 18.60 0.90 5.45
N SER A 359 19.40 1.25 4.45
CA SER A 359 19.65 0.43 3.26
C SER A 359 20.18 -0.99 3.54
N GLY A 360 20.72 -1.23 4.73
CA GLY A 360 21.23 -2.55 5.15
C GLY A 360 20.21 -3.39 5.93
N GLY A 361 19.01 -2.88 6.22
CA GLY A 361 18.01 -3.54 7.05
C GLY A 361 16.81 -4.12 6.30
N GLY A 362 16.65 -3.82 5.02
CA GLY A 362 15.51 -4.28 4.22
C GLY A 362 15.62 -5.77 3.88
N TYR A 363 14.55 -6.51 4.16
CA TYR A 363 14.50 -7.95 3.89
C TYR A 363 14.60 -8.30 2.41
N MET A 364 14.25 -7.39 1.54
CA MET A 364 14.43 -7.48 0.08
C MET A 364 14.77 -6.10 -0.47
N ASN A 365 16.04 -5.90 -0.76
CA ASN A 365 16.46 -4.72 -1.48
C ASN A 365 16.03 -4.84 -2.95
N PRO A 366 15.07 -4.05 -3.45
CA PRO A 366 14.61 -4.15 -4.83
C PRO A 366 15.73 -3.94 -5.84
N CYS A 367 16.82 -3.30 -5.44
CA CYS A 367 17.98 -3.00 -6.28
C CYS A 367 18.94 -4.18 -6.43
N GLU A 368 18.89 -5.14 -5.52
CA GLU A 368 19.79 -6.29 -5.48
C GLU A 368 19.16 -7.58 -5.99
N VAL A 369 17.83 -7.64 -6.07
CA VAL A 369 17.10 -8.85 -6.49
C VAL A 369 17.01 -8.94 -8.00
N THR A 370 17.69 -9.92 -8.56
CA THR A 370 17.78 -10.13 -10.01
C THR A 370 16.46 -10.49 -10.68
N TRP A 371 15.48 -10.97 -9.93
CA TRP A 371 14.13 -11.28 -10.40
C TRP A 371 13.17 -10.09 -10.38
N ASN A 372 13.58 -8.94 -9.87
CA ASN A 372 12.79 -7.72 -9.95
C ASN A 372 12.75 -7.21 -11.39
N MET A 373 11.63 -7.37 -12.08
CA MET A 373 11.44 -6.89 -13.46
C MET A 373 11.59 -5.38 -13.59
N ARG A 374 11.37 -4.64 -12.50
CA ARG A 374 11.52 -3.19 -12.43
C ARG A 374 12.91 -2.76 -11.98
N GLN A 375 13.88 -3.68 -11.90
CA GLN A 375 15.23 -3.41 -11.40
C GLN A 375 15.89 -2.20 -12.10
N TYR A 376 15.66 -2.01 -13.38
CA TYR A 376 16.22 -0.89 -14.13
C TYR A 376 15.47 0.42 -13.89
N VAL A 377 14.19 0.37 -13.57
CA VAL A 377 13.35 1.54 -13.27
C VAL A 377 13.51 1.91 -11.80
N THR A 378 13.49 0.91 -10.93
CA THR A 378 13.85 1.06 -9.53
C THR A 378 15.32 1.48 -9.37
N ALA A 379 16.14 1.31 -10.41
CA ALA A 379 17.52 1.80 -10.39
C ALA A 379 17.59 3.33 -10.20
N ASP A 380 16.64 4.10 -10.71
CA ASP A 380 16.59 5.53 -10.39
C ASP A 380 16.25 5.78 -8.91
N ALA A 381 15.34 4.99 -8.34
CA ALA A 381 15.09 4.98 -6.89
C ALA A 381 16.18 4.21 -6.10
N CYS A 382 16.91 3.31 -6.75
CA CYS A 382 18.02 2.56 -6.20
C CYS A 382 19.35 3.31 -6.30
N PHE A 383 19.45 4.34 -7.09
CA PHE A 383 20.48 5.34 -6.94
C PHE A 383 20.19 6.18 -5.67
N THR A 384 20.09 5.51 -4.52
CA THR A 384 20.77 6.15 -3.39
C THR A 384 22.16 6.40 -3.92
N LEU A 385 22.52 7.65 -3.92
CA LEU A 385 23.88 8.05 -3.97
C LEU A 385 24.67 7.12 -3.04
N ASN A 386 25.09 5.92 -3.51
CA ASN A 386 26.36 5.42 -3.11
C ASN A 386 27.30 6.49 -3.66
N LEU A 387 27.29 7.62 -3.00
CA LEU A 387 28.48 8.40 -2.93
C LEU A 387 29.49 7.37 -2.47
N PRO A 388 30.44 6.91 -3.32
CA PRO A 388 31.58 6.23 -2.77
C PRO A 388 31.94 7.09 -1.57
N GLU A 389 32.10 6.46 -0.37
CA GLU A 389 32.76 7.17 0.72
C GLU A 389 33.76 8.02 0.01
N VAL A 390 33.54 9.33 0.06
CA VAL A 390 34.44 10.24 -0.64
C VAL A 390 35.74 9.97 0.08
N ASP A 391 36.55 9.08 -0.50
CA ASP A 391 37.97 9.17 -0.24
C ASP A 391 38.19 10.66 -0.41
N ASP A 392 38.58 11.35 0.67
CA ASP A 392 38.91 12.77 0.68
C ASP A 392 40.00 13.01 -0.39
N TYR A 393 39.54 12.97 -1.65
CA TYR A 393 40.33 13.41 -2.77
C TYR A 393 40.06 14.91 -2.92
N ASP A 394 40.95 15.71 -2.36
CA ASP A 394 41.03 17.15 -2.47
C ASP A 394 41.20 17.66 -3.95
N ASP A 395 40.74 16.89 -4.94
CA ASP A 395 41.01 17.19 -6.35
C ASP A 395 40.18 18.32 -6.93
N PHE A 396 39.07 18.69 -6.25
CA PHE A 396 38.26 19.86 -6.61
C PHE A 396 37.42 20.40 -5.46
N THR A 397 37.08 21.66 -5.54
CA THR A 397 36.15 22.33 -4.62
C THR A 397 34.97 22.96 -5.37
N ILE A 398 33.79 22.98 -4.73
CA ILE A 398 32.61 23.63 -5.27
C ILE A 398 32.27 24.82 -4.37
N TYR A 399 32.24 26.03 -4.94
CA TYR A 399 31.86 27.18 -4.15
C TYR A 399 31.02 28.23 -4.93
N PRO A 400 30.18 28.99 -4.23
CA PRO A 400 29.79 28.76 -2.84
C PRO A 400 28.93 27.49 -2.69
N ASN A 401 29.06 26.83 -1.56
CA ASN A 401 28.21 25.70 -1.16
C ASN A 401 27.86 25.87 0.32
N PRO A 402 26.60 26.20 0.68
CA PRO A 402 25.45 26.44 -0.21
C PRO A 402 25.57 27.69 -1.10
N ALA A 403 24.90 27.66 -2.26
CA ALA A 403 24.73 28.77 -3.16
C ALA A 403 23.30 29.34 -3.07
N ALA A 404 23.12 30.63 -3.37
CA ALA A 404 21.77 31.17 -3.60
C ALA A 404 21.28 30.84 -5.03
N VAL A 405 19.94 30.83 -5.22
CA VAL A 405 19.35 30.67 -6.56
C VAL A 405 19.96 31.74 -7.50
N ASP A 406 20.28 31.34 -8.73
CA ASP A 406 20.95 32.15 -9.75
C ASP A 406 22.35 32.67 -9.38
N GLN A 407 22.88 32.28 -8.23
CA GLN A 407 24.25 32.58 -7.87
C GLN A 407 25.21 31.76 -8.73
N LYS A 408 26.31 32.39 -9.13
CA LYS A 408 27.38 31.68 -9.86
C LYS A 408 28.05 30.67 -8.95
N ILE A 409 28.02 29.39 -9.36
CA ILE A 409 28.72 28.31 -8.75
C ILE A 409 29.97 28.00 -9.55
N THR A 410 31.10 27.86 -8.89
CA THR A 410 32.41 27.60 -9.52
C THR A 410 32.94 26.27 -9.01
N ILE A 411 33.53 25.50 -9.91
CA ILE A 411 34.32 24.33 -9.62
C ILE A 411 35.78 24.77 -9.74
N ASP A 412 36.53 24.58 -8.67
CA ASP A 412 38.01 24.82 -8.64
C ASP A 412 38.68 23.45 -8.52
N ALA A 413 39.43 23.09 -9.53
CA ALA A 413 40.07 21.78 -9.65
C ALA A 413 41.53 21.95 -10.05
N ASP A 414 42.40 21.13 -9.45
CA ASP A 414 43.83 21.12 -9.78
C ASP A 414 44.13 20.39 -11.11
N ILE A 415 43.16 19.68 -11.66
CA ILE A 415 43.27 18.88 -12.89
C ILE A 415 42.28 19.46 -13.92
N GLU A 416 42.65 19.45 -15.18
CA GLU A 416 41.83 19.94 -16.27
C GLU A 416 40.54 19.10 -16.43
N VAL A 417 39.41 19.78 -16.42
CA VAL A 417 38.05 19.18 -16.46
C VAL A 417 37.65 18.99 -17.93
N GLU A 418 37.40 17.76 -18.32
CA GLU A 418 36.93 17.41 -19.66
C GLU A 418 35.41 17.63 -19.79
N ARG A 419 34.67 17.21 -18.75
CA ARG A 419 33.19 17.24 -18.78
C ARG A 419 32.60 17.40 -17.40
N ILE A 420 31.48 18.16 -17.30
CA ILE A 420 30.69 18.32 -16.09
C ILE A 420 29.26 17.95 -16.40
N LEU A 421 28.65 17.10 -15.58
CA LEU A 421 27.23 16.77 -15.61
C LEU A 421 26.61 17.17 -14.27
N VAL A 422 25.49 17.88 -14.31
CA VAL A 422 24.75 18.31 -13.11
C VAL A 422 23.42 17.59 -13.08
N TYR A 423 23.18 16.88 -12.00
CA TYR A 423 21.93 16.18 -11.75
C TYR A 423 21.20 16.81 -10.57
N ASN A 424 19.86 16.76 -10.59
CA ASN A 424 19.08 17.09 -9.40
C ASN A 424 19.09 15.90 -8.41
N GLU A 425 18.42 16.09 -7.28
CA GLU A 425 18.24 15.06 -6.24
C GLU A 425 17.52 13.79 -6.72
N LEU A 426 16.84 13.86 -7.86
CA LEU A 426 16.18 12.71 -8.51
C LEU A 426 17.10 11.98 -9.51
N GLY A 427 18.37 12.34 -9.59
CA GLY A 427 19.31 11.79 -10.58
C GLY A 427 19.03 12.21 -12.02
N ARG A 428 18.12 13.16 -12.25
CA ARG A 428 17.82 13.67 -13.58
C ARG A 428 18.87 14.67 -14.01
N LEU A 429 19.46 14.46 -15.17
CA LEU A 429 20.40 15.41 -15.77
C LEU A 429 19.69 16.75 -16.01
N ILE A 430 20.18 17.81 -15.37
CA ILE A 430 19.66 19.17 -15.45
C ILE A 430 20.42 19.98 -16.48
N MET A 431 21.74 19.86 -16.48
CA MET A 431 22.58 20.57 -17.42
C MET A 431 23.94 19.91 -17.60
N GLU A 432 24.61 20.27 -18.69
CA GLU A 432 25.99 19.97 -19.00
C GLU A 432 26.74 21.29 -19.22
N PRO A 433 27.30 21.91 -18.15
CA PRO A 433 28.04 23.16 -18.29
C PRO A 433 29.29 22.96 -19.18
N LYS A 434 29.52 23.93 -20.06
CA LYS A 434 30.73 23.94 -20.92
C LYS A 434 31.95 24.58 -20.28
N ILE A 435 31.77 25.08 -19.07
CA ILE A 435 32.80 25.81 -18.31
C ILE A 435 32.64 25.46 -16.84
N GLU A 436 33.70 25.59 -16.08
CA GLU A 436 33.74 25.29 -14.62
C GLU A 436 32.92 26.25 -13.75
N ALA A 437 31.99 26.99 -14.36
CA ALA A 437 31.12 27.93 -13.64
C ALA A 437 29.74 28.00 -14.30
N PHE A 438 28.70 27.89 -13.51
CA PHE A 438 27.29 27.85 -13.95
C PHE A 438 26.36 28.41 -12.87
N THR A 439 25.07 28.53 -13.18
CA THR A 439 24.04 28.94 -12.23
C THR A 439 22.89 27.93 -12.25
N ILE A 440 22.18 27.80 -11.14
CA ILE A 440 20.97 26.98 -10.99
C ILE A 440 19.82 27.92 -10.59
N ASP A 441 18.69 27.78 -11.29
CA ASP A 441 17.51 28.62 -11.13
C ASP A 441 16.49 28.13 -10.10
N ARG A 442 16.78 27.02 -9.43
CA ARG A 442 15.89 26.40 -8.44
C ARG A 442 16.64 25.97 -7.19
N PRO A 443 16.03 26.14 -6.01
CA PRO A 443 16.59 25.56 -4.79
C PRO A 443 16.54 24.04 -4.84
N GLY A 444 17.51 23.37 -4.23
CA GLY A 444 17.60 21.91 -4.17
C GLY A 444 18.99 21.40 -3.85
N LEU A 445 19.10 20.08 -3.70
CA LEU A 445 20.37 19.35 -3.66
C LEU A 445 20.74 18.93 -5.07
N TYR A 446 21.97 19.13 -5.44
CA TYR A 446 22.50 18.81 -6.77
C TYR A 446 23.74 17.93 -6.66
N VAL A 447 23.90 17.05 -7.66
CA VAL A 447 25.05 16.16 -7.81
C VAL A 447 25.81 16.59 -9.05
N LEU A 448 27.13 16.71 -8.91
CA LEU A 448 28.06 16.89 -10.00
C LEU A 448 28.76 15.58 -10.32
N ASP A 449 28.85 15.25 -11.60
CA ASP A 449 29.70 14.20 -12.12
C ASP A 449 30.74 14.90 -13.02
N ILE A 450 32.00 14.85 -12.60
CA ILE A 450 33.11 15.56 -13.24
C ILE A 450 34.04 14.53 -13.85
N GLN A 451 34.24 14.61 -15.15
CA GLN A 451 35.22 13.83 -15.87
C GLN A 451 36.47 14.70 -16.12
N PHE A 452 37.63 14.20 -15.71
CA PHE A 452 38.88 14.85 -15.94
C PHE A 452 39.58 14.32 -17.21
N GLU A 453 40.45 15.10 -17.83
CA GLU A 453 41.23 14.67 -19.01
C GLU A 453 42.07 13.41 -18.76
N THR A 454 42.35 13.11 -17.50
CA THR A 454 43.03 11.85 -17.11
C THR A 454 42.17 10.61 -17.31
N GLY A 455 40.85 10.77 -17.63
CA GLY A 455 39.88 9.70 -17.75
C GLY A 455 39.27 9.27 -16.39
N THR A 456 39.63 9.93 -15.30
CA THR A 456 39.03 9.70 -13.98
C THR A 456 37.71 10.46 -13.86
N ASN A 457 36.69 9.87 -13.16
CA ASN A 457 35.42 10.50 -12.86
C ASN A 457 35.35 10.74 -11.36
N HIS A 458 34.98 11.97 -10.98
CA HIS A 458 34.77 12.35 -9.59
C HIS A 458 33.36 12.94 -9.42
N ARG A 459 32.78 12.76 -8.25
CA ARG A 459 31.45 13.28 -7.91
C ARG A 459 31.52 14.23 -6.71
N GLY A 460 30.73 15.27 -6.77
CA GLY A 460 30.53 16.21 -5.67
C GLY A 460 29.08 16.56 -5.49
N THR A 461 28.73 17.13 -4.35
CA THR A 461 27.38 17.61 -4.06
C THR A 461 27.39 19.06 -3.64
N PHE A 462 26.34 19.82 -4.00
CA PHE A 462 26.14 21.18 -3.53
C PHE A 462 24.66 21.49 -3.34
N ILE A 463 24.39 22.49 -2.52
CA ILE A 463 23.04 22.94 -2.18
C ILE A 463 22.80 24.32 -2.76
N VAL A 464 21.63 24.52 -3.39
CA VAL A 464 21.11 25.84 -3.80
C VAL A 464 19.93 26.17 -2.89
N GLN A 465 19.94 27.37 -2.28
CA GLN A 465 18.93 27.82 -1.30
C GLN A 465 18.19 29.08 -1.79
#